data_9ef7620d4a85e0940113dd7b91fcbf05
#
_entry.id   9ef7620d4a85e0940113dd7b91fcbf05
#
_cell.length_a   1.000
_cell.length_b   1.000
_cell.length_c   1.000
_cell.angle_alpha   90.00
_cell.angle_beta   90.00
_cell.angle_gamma   90.00
#
_symmetry.space_group_name_H-M   'P 1'
#
loop_
_entity.id
_entity.type
_entity.pdbx_description
1 polymer ?
#
loop_
_entity_poly.entity_id
_entity_poly.type
_entity_poly.pdbx_seq_one_letter_code
_entity_poly.pdbx_strand_id
1 'polypeptide(L)'
;KYFYSIFIKKIIMKYLTPLEMLYKWESEKPHSIYLSQPINGIWHEWTFYEVGQEVRKMASYIKSLNLDKSAKIGILSKNCAHWIMSDLAIMLSGHISVPLYPNLNKGSLNKILLHSETQLLFVGKLDDFELMKGGIPSELKCITYPFYSQNYLIWDDCIKDVQPIQDNIKRS
;
A
#
# COMPACT_ATOMS: atom_id res chain seq x y z
N LYS A 1 43.25 4.68 -42.09
CA LYS A 1 42.77 5.26 -40.80
C LYS A 1 41.32 4.86 -40.66
N TYR A 2 41.04 3.74 -39.96
CA TYR A 2 39.70 3.31 -39.63
C TYR A 2 39.31 3.96 -38.34
N PHE A 3 38.32 4.88 -38.39
CA PHE A 3 37.66 5.41 -37.21
C PHE A 3 36.67 4.34 -36.74
N TYR A 4 36.99 3.69 -35.63
CA TYR A 4 36.04 2.89 -34.88
C TYR A 4 35.07 3.84 -34.17
N SER A 5 33.92 4.09 -34.77
CA SER A 5 32.77 4.70 -34.08
C SER A 5 32.15 3.64 -33.20
N ILE A 6 32.60 3.56 -31.94
CA ILE A 6 31.95 2.78 -30.92
C ILE A 6 30.67 3.56 -30.55
N PHE A 7 29.57 3.19 -31.18
CA PHE A 7 28.25 3.57 -30.70
C PHE A 7 28.03 2.90 -29.31
N ILE A 8 28.41 3.59 -28.26
CA ILE A 8 27.94 3.26 -26.91
C ILE A 8 26.44 3.51 -26.91
N LYS A 9 25.65 2.49 -27.22
CA LYS A 9 24.24 2.48 -26.89
C LYS A 9 24.18 2.62 -25.37
N LYS A 10 23.98 3.85 -24.90
CA LYS A 10 23.64 4.12 -23.50
C LYS A 10 22.34 3.37 -23.25
N ILE A 11 22.44 2.15 -22.72
CA ILE A 11 21.28 1.41 -22.23
C ILE A 11 20.78 2.25 -21.06
N ILE A 12 19.86 3.14 -21.33
CA ILE A 12 19.10 3.81 -20.27
C ILE A 12 18.25 2.70 -19.68
N MET A 13 18.73 2.09 -18.60
CA MET A 13 17.90 1.20 -17.82
C MET A 13 16.75 2.06 -17.27
N LYS A 14 15.58 1.91 -17.84
CA LYS A 14 14.36 2.53 -17.34
C LYS A 14 14.00 1.79 -16.04
N TYR A 15 14.29 2.40 -14.91
CA TYR A 15 13.84 1.87 -13.62
C TYR A 15 12.33 2.07 -13.53
N LEU A 16 11.62 0.96 -13.34
CA LEU A 16 10.17 1.00 -13.15
C LEU A 16 9.85 1.34 -11.69
N THR A 17 8.82 2.15 -11.50
CA THR A 17 8.24 2.39 -10.18
C THR A 17 7.54 1.11 -9.67
N PRO A 18 7.25 1.00 -8.37
CA PRO A 18 6.52 -0.15 -7.83
C PRO A 18 5.18 -0.39 -8.54
N LEU A 19 4.44 0.67 -8.88
CA LEU A 19 3.18 0.56 -9.64
C LEU A 19 3.42 0.06 -11.08
N GLU A 20 4.40 0.59 -11.79
CA GLU A 20 4.75 0.11 -13.14
C GLU A 20 5.20 -1.35 -13.11
N MET A 21 5.89 -1.79 -12.06
CA MET A 21 6.25 -3.21 -11.87
C MET A 21 5.00 -4.07 -11.66
N LEU A 22 4.04 -3.64 -10.84
CA LEU A 22 2.78 -4.36 -10.66
C LEU A 22 2.05 -4.52 -12.00
N TYR A 23 1.88 -3.43 -12.76
CA TYR A 23 1.19 -3.47 -14.07
C TYR A 23 1.90 -4.34 -15.10
N LYS A 24 3.22 -4.29 -15.13
CA LYS A 24 4.01 -5.14 -16.00
C LYS A 24 3.72 -6.61 -15.72
N TRP A 25 3.86 -7.03 -14.47
CA TRP A 25 3.67 -8.44 -14.10
C TRP A 25 2.22 -8.90 -14.15
N GLU A 26 1.27 -8.03 -13.82
CA GLU A 26 -0.16 -8.30 -14.01
C GLU A 26 -0.49 -8.54 -15.51
N SER A 27 0.14 -7.79 -16.41
CA SER A 27 -0.03 -7.99 -17.85
C SER A 27 0.66 -9.26 -18.39
N GLU A 28 1.85 -9.57 -17.88
CA GLU A 28 2.66 -10.69 -18.39
C GLU A 28 2.30 -12.03 -17.72
N LYS A 29 1.93 -12.00 -16.43
CA LYS A 29 1.71 -13.19 -15.60
C LYS A 29 0.55 -13.00 -14.61
N PRO A 30 -0.68 -12.66 -15.07
CA PRO A 30 -1.80 -12.30 -14.20
C PRO A 30 -2.13 -13.37 -13.15
N HIS A 31 -2.00 -14.64 -13.48
CA HIS A 31 -2.36 -15.78 -12.61
C HIS A 31 -1.17 -16.35 -11.81
N SER A 32 0.02 -15.76 -11.92
CA SER A 32 1.15 -16.15 -11.07
C SER A 32 0.99 -15.53 -9.69
N ILE A 33 1.39 -16.28 -8.67
CA ILE A 33 1.37 -15.81 -7.27
C ILE A 33 2.38 -14.65 -7.13
N TYR A 34 1.90 -13.55 -6.58
CA TYR A 34 2.70 -12.38 -6.25
C TYR A 34 2.98 -12.28 -4.75
N LEU A 35 1.96 -12.48 -3.93
CA LEU A 35 2.08 -12.41 -2.48
C LEU A 35 1.63 -13.72 -1.86
N SER A 36 2.37 -14.18 -0.86
CA SER A 36 2.03 -15.35 -0.06
C SER A 36 2.24 -15.03 1.41
N GLN A 37 1.31 -15.43 2.27
CA GLN A 37 1.37 -15.15 3.69
C GLN A 37 0.75 -16.28 4.51
N PRO A 38 1.45 -16.83 5.52
CA PRO A 38 0.86 -17.75 6.45
C PRO A 38 0.01 -16.99 7.50
N ILE A 39 -1.24 -17.41 7.67
CA ILE A 39 -2.19 -16.88 8.64
C ILE A 39 -2.79 -18.07 9.39
N ASN A 40 -2.58 -18.15 10.70
CA ASN A 40 -3.04 -19.26 11.52
C ASN A 40 -2.64 -20.66 10.98
N GLY A 41 -1.43 -20.76 10.41
CA GLY A 41 -0.91 -22.00 9.85
C GLY A 41 -1.40 -22.34 8.44
N ILE A 42 -2.24 -21.51 7.84
CA ILE A 42 -2.77 -21.67 6.47
C ILE A 42 -2.11 -20.64 5.57
N TRP A 43 -1.59 -21.08 4.41
CA TRP A 43 -1.06 -20.18 3.39
C TRP A 43 -2.20 -19.52 2.63
N HIS A 44 -2.18 -18.19 2.62
CA HIS A 44 -3.02 -17.35 1.77
C HIS A 44 -2.15 -16.79 0.66
N GLU A 45 -2.63 -16.87 -0.58
CA GLU A 45 -1.89 -16.48 -1.77
C GLU A 45 -2.74 -15.52 -2.61
N TRP A 46 -2.06 -14.56 -3.21
CA TRP A 46 -2.66 -13.58 -4.12
C TRP A 46 -1.86 -13.53 -5.40
N THR A 47 -2.54 -13.68 -6.52
CA THR A 47 -1.97 -13.49 -7.86
C THR A 47 -1.73 -12.01 -8.16
N PHE A 48 -0.93 -11.72 -9.19
CA PHE A 48 -0.76 -10.34 -9.65
C PHE A 48 -2.08 -9.67 -10.03
N TYR A 49 -3.00 -10.42 -10.64
CA TYR A 49 -4.33 -9.92 -10.99
C TYR A 49 -5.14 -9.55 -9.75
N GLU A 50 -5.23 -10.42 -8.76
CA GLU A 50 -5.98 -10.18 -7.52
C GLU A 50 -5.42 -8.99 -6.76
N VAL A 51 -4.10 -8.92 -6.59
CA VAL A 51 -3.45 -7.75 -5.96
C VAL A 51 -3.75 -6.48 -6.74
N GLY A 52 -3.66 -6.53 -8.07
CA GLY A 52 -3.99 -5.38 -8.92
C GLY A 52 -5.43 -4.90 -8.76
N GLN A 53 -6.39 -5.83 -8.65
CA GLN A 53 -7.80 -5.50 -8.42
C GLN A 53 -8.02 -4.87 -7.04
N GLU A 54 -7.48 -5.45 -5.99
CA GLU A 54 -7.61 -4.93 -4.63
C GLU A 54 -6.96 -3.56 -4.47
N VAL A 55 -5.74 -3.38 -5.01
CA VAL A 55 -5.02 -2.10 -5.00
C VAL A 55 -5.84 -1.01 -5.69
N ARG A 56 -6.43 -1.28 -6.86
CA ARG A 56 -7.25 -0.31 -7.59
C ARG A 56 -8.55 0.03 -6.86
N LYS A 57 -9.20 -0.95 -6.24
CA LYS A 57 -10.41 -0.73 -5.44
C LYS A 57 -10.09 0.12 -4.20
N MET A 58 -9.03 -0.22 -3.47
CA MET A 58 -8.63 0.56 -2.29
C MET A 58 -8.18 1.98 -2.67
N ALA A 59 -7.48 2.16 -3.78
CA ALA A 59 -7.14 3.48 -4.30
C ALA A 59 -8.39 4.31 -4.65
N SER A 60 -9.42 3.66 -5.23
CA SER A 60 -10.72 4.29 -5.50
C SER A 60 -11.41 4.71 -4.19
N TYR A 61 -11.42 3.83 -3.19
CA TYR A 61 -11.96 4.13 -1.87
C TYR A 61 -11.22 5.30 -1.20
N ILE A 62 -9.88 5.30 -1.20
CA ILE A 62 -9.08 6.42 -0.65
C ILE A 62 -9.46 7.74 -1.33
N LYS A 63 -9.60 7.76 -2.65
CA LYS A 63 -10.03 8.96 -3.39
C LYS A 63 -11.42 9.44 -2.98
N SER A 64 -12.34 8.52 -2.67
CA SER A 64 -13.69 8.90 -2.22
C SER A 64 -13.72 9.56 -0.84
N LEU A 65 -12.65 9.45 -0.05
CA LEU A 65 -12.53 10.09 1.26
C LEU A 65 -12.27 11.59 1.16
N ASN A 66 -11.98 12.13 -0.03
CA ASN A 66 -11.69 13.54 -0.27
C ASN A 66 -10.61 14.12 0.67
N LEU A 67 -9.54 13.36 0.89
CA LEU A 67 -8.38 13.82 1.65
C LEU A 67 -7.68 14.97 0.92
N ASP A 68 -6.85 15.72 1.64
CA ASP A 68 -6.06 16.80 1.05
C ASP A 68 -5.17 16.31 -0.09
N LYS A 69 -4.80 17.19 -1.00
CA LYS A 69 -3.87 16.85 -2.07
C LYS A 69 -2.55 16.37 -1.49
N SER A 70 -2.09 15.19 -1.94
CA SER A 70 -0.88 14.55 -1.44
C SER A 70 -0.90 14.32 0.09
N ALA A 71 -2.07 14.01 0.64
CA ALA A 71 -2.22 13.67 2.04
C ALA A 71 -1.28 12.54 2.46
N LYS A 72 -0.79 12.59 3.69
CA LYS A 72 0.01 11.53 4.28
C LYS A 72 -0.92 10.45 4.83
N ILE A 73 -0.66 9.22 4.43
CA ILE A 73 -1.41 8.05 4.87
C ILE A 73 -0.45 7.09 5.58
N GLY A 74 -0.72 6.84 6.85
CA GLY A 74 0.13 5.98 7.68
C GLY A 74 -0.09 4.50 7.42
N ILE A 75 0.97 3.69 7.57
CA ILE A 75 0.89 2.23 7.59
C ILE A 75 1.55 1.74 8.87
N LEU A 76 0.75 1.36 9.86
CA LEU A 76 1.18 0.83 11.13
C LEU A 76 1.03 -0.69 11.13
N SER A 77 2.04 -1.40 10.68
CA SER A 77 2.00 -2.87 10.56
C SER A 77 3.39 -3.44 10.37
N LYS A 78 3.62 -4.67 10.84
CA LYS A 78 4.67 -5.54 10.32
C LYS A 78 4.41 -5.88 8.85
N ASN A 79 5.44 -6.33 8.14
CA ASN A 79 5.31 -6.78 6.76
C ASN A 79 4.25 -7.90 6.64
N CYS A 80 3.34 -7.70 5.71
CA CYS A 80 2.27 -8.64 5.35
C CYS A 80 1.76 -8.28 3.94
N ALA A 81 0.92 -9.11 3.36
CA ALA A 81 0.39 -8.87 2.01
C ALA A 81 -0.32 -7.51 1.90
N HIS A 82 -1.20 -7.20 2.85
CA HIS A 82 -1.94 -5.94 2.86
C HIS A 82 -1.06 -4.70 3.12
N TRP A 83 0.12 -4.87 3.75
CA TRP A 83 1.10 -3.79 3.84
C TRP A 83 1.56 -3.34 2.45
N ILE A 84 1.92 -4.31 1.59
CA ILE A 84 2.34 -4.04 0.19
C ILE A 84 1.18 -3.46 -0.62
N MET A 85 -0.02 -4.04 -0.49
CA MET A 85 -1.21 -3.55 -1.20
C MET A 85 -1.58 -2.12 -0.77
N SER A 86 -1.44 -1.79 0.52
CA SER A 86 -1.70 -0.43 1.03
C SER A 86 -0.73 0.58 0.43
N ASP A 87 0.56 0.27 0.42
CA ASP A 87 1.58 1.16 -0.13
C ASP A 87 1.31 1.45 -1.62
N LEU A 88 1.00 0.42 -2.40
CA LEU A 88 0.63 0.55 -3.81
C LEU A 88 -0.67 1.34 -4.00
N ALA A 89 -1.69 1.11 -3.16
CA ALA A 89 -2.97 1.83 -3.24
C ALA A 89 -2.83 3.32 -2.89
N ILE A 90 -2.01 3.65 -1.89
CA ILE A 90 -1.69 5.03 -1.52
C ILE A 90 -1.00 5.74 -2.68
N MET A 91 0.03 5.13 -3.28
CA MET A 91 0.70 5.68 -4.44
C MET A 91 -0.25 5.88 -5.62
N LEU A 92 -1.10 4.89 -5.91
CA LEU A 92 -2.06 4.94 -7.02
C LEU A 92 -3.14 6.01 -6.80
N SER A 93 -3.53 6.26 -5.56
CA SER A 93 -4.48 7.32 -5.22
C SER A 93 -3.88 8.73 -5.28
N GLY A 94 -2.56 8.86 -5.44
CA GLY A 94 -1.85 10.15 -5.52
C GLY A 94 -1.47 10.73 -4.15
N HIS A 95 -1.42 9.90 -3.12
CA HIS A 95 -1.07 10.28 -1.76
C HIS A 95 0.33 9.80 -1.37
N ILE A 96 0.78 10.18 -0.17
CA ILE A 96 2.11 9.88 0.35
C ILE A 96 2.01 8.80 1.42
N SER A 97 2.72 7.70 1.21
CA SER A 97 2.82 6.62 2.19
C SER A 97 3.79 6.99 3.31
N VAL A 98 3.37 6.77 4.55
CA VAL A 98 4.15 6.99 5.77
C VAL A 98 4.24 5.69 6.56
N PRO A 99 5.22 4.82 6.24
CA PRO A 99 5.44 3.61 7.01
C PRO A 99 5.85 3.90 8.45
N LEU A 100 5.21 3.23 9.40
CA LEU A 100 5.46 3.38 10.83
C LEU A 100 6.05 2.08 11.40
N TYR A 101 7.00 2.20 12.31
CA TYR A 101 7.56 1.04 12.99
C TYR A 101 6.50 0.33 13.84
N PRO A 102 6.36 -1.00 13.74
CA PRO A 102 5.31 -1.75 14.42
C PRO A 102 5.54 -1.97 15.92
N ASN A 103 6.60 -1.40 16.48
CA ASN A 103 6.99 -1.51 17.89
C ASN A 103 7.13 -0.14 18.57
N LEU A 104 6.50 0.89 18.04
CA LEU A 104 6.50 2.22 18.65
C LEU A 104 5.70 2.19 19.97
N ASN A 105 6.15 2.97 20.96
CA ASN A 105 5.31 3.26 22.11
C ASN A 105 4.24 4.31 21.75
N LYS A 106 3.17 4.40 22.57
CA LYS A 106 2.05 5.32 22.33
C LYS A 106 2.47 6.79 22.15
N GLY A 107 3.45 7.25 22.91
CA GLY A 107 3.90 8.65 22.85
C GLY A 107 4.65 8.97 21.55
N SER A 108 5.51 8.05 21.10
CA SER A 108 6.22 8.18 19.83
C SER A 108 5.28 8.08 18.64
N LEU A 109 4.33 7.12 18.66
CA LEU A 109 3.30 6.97 17.64
C LEU A 109 2.49 8.26 17.50
N ASN A 110 1.99 8.81 18.59
CA ASN A 110 1.21 10.05 18.57
C ASN A 110 2.01 11.22 17.97
N LYS A 111 3.24 11.41 18.42
CA LYS A 111 4.11 12.48 17.88
C LYS A 111 4.35 12.36 16.38
N ILE A 112 4.57 11.13 15.88
CA ILE A 112 4.80 10.92 14.45
C ILE A 112 3.51 11.19 13.66
N LEU A 113 2.37 10.69 14.10
CA LEU A 113 1.09 10.89 13.42
C LEU A 113 0.70 12.37 13.33
N LEU A 114 0.89 13.12 14.43
CA LEU A 114 0.64 14.56 14.46
C LEU A 114 1.65 15.33 13.60
N HIS A 115 2.95 15.05 13.73
CA HIS A 115 4.00 15.74 12.98
C HIS A 115 3.91 15.51 11.49
N SER A 116 3.56 14.29 11.07
CA SER A 116 3.34 13.97 9.66
C SER A 116 2.00 14.47 9.12
N GLU A 117 1.11 14.97 9.97
CA GLU A 117 -0.25 15.37 9.58
C GLU A 117 -0.99 14.21 8.87
N THR A 118 -0.85 13.01 9.41
CA THR A 118 -1.48 11.80 8.84
C THR A 118 -2.98 11.92 8.86
N GLN A 119 -3.64 11.72 7.70
CA GLN A 119 -5.10 11.87 7.54
C GLN A 119 -5.86 10.54 7.48
N LEU A 120 -5.17 9.45 7.24
CA LEU A 120 -5.70 8.09 7.25
C LEU A 120 -4.61 7.14 7.78
N LEU A 121 -5.00 6.12 8.54
CA LEU A 121 -4.06 5.14 9.07
C LEU A 121 -4.53 3.71 8.76
N PHE A 122 -3.68 2.96 8.08
CA PHE A 122 -3.82 1.51 7.99
C PHE A 122 -3.19 0.85 9.22
N VAL A 123 -3.96 -0.02 9.88
CA VAL A 123 -3.51 -0.76 11.07
C VAL A 123 -3.56 -2.26 10.76
N GLY A 124 -2.42 -2.92 10.86
CA GLY A 124 -2.32 -4.31 10.44
C GLY A 124 -1.71 -5.24 11.49
N LYS A 125 -0.76 -6.06 11.06
CA LYS A 125 -0.09 -7.06 11.89
C LYS A 125 0.79 -6.39 12.94
N LEU A 126 0.41 -6.49 14.20
CA LEU A 126 1.14 -5.96 15.36
C LEU A 126 1.23 -7.04 16.44
N ASP A 127 2.30 -7.01 17.26
CA ASP A 127 2.43 -7.95 18.38
C ASP A 127 1.52 -7.55 19.55
N ASP A 128 1.47 -6.24 19.84
CA ASP A 128 0.67 -5.71 20.94
C ASP A 128 0.09 -4.34 20.56
N PHE A 129 -1.10 -4.37 19.98
CA PHE A 129 -1.82 -3.16 19.61
C PHE A 129 -2.28 -2.35 20.83
N GLU A 130 -2.60 -3.02 21.94
CA GLU A 130 -3.11 -2.37 23.14
C GLU A 130 -2.14 -1.35 23.73
N LEU A 131 -0.83 -1.64 23.66
CA LEU A 131 0.21 -0.73 24.12
C LEU A 131 0.34 0.53 23.22
N MET A 132 -0.11 0.45 22.00
CA MET A 132 0.08 1.50 20.97
C MET A 132 -1.18 2.33 20.75
N LYS A 133 -2.37 1.73 20.85
CA LYS A 133 -3.65 2.35 20.45
C LYS A 133 -3.90 3.72 21.07
N GLY A 134 -3.49 3.94 22.32
CA GLY A 134 -3.62 5.24 22.98
C GLY A 134 -2.75 6.36 22.38
N GLY A 135 -1.91 6.04 21.40
CA GLY A 135 -1.14 7.02 20.62
C GLY A 135 -1.81 7.44 19.31
N ILE A 136 -2.89 6.76 18.93
CA ILE A 136 -3.66 7.10 17.72
C ILE A 136 -4.67 8.18 18.10
N PRO A 137 -4.66 9.37 17.44
CA PRO A 137 -5.67 10.40 17.65
C PRO A 137 -7.09 9.85 17.43
N SER A 138 -8.03 10.20 18.29
CA SER A 138 -9.40 9.67 18.26
C SER A 138 -10.17 10.01 16.99
N GLU A 139 -9.84 11.15 16.37
CA GLU A 139 -10.43 11.65 15.14
C GLU A 139 -9.81 11.03 13.88
N LEU A 140 -8.65 10.38 14.02
CA LEU A 140 -7.96 9.81 12.87
C LEU A 140 -8.71 8.58 12.36
N LYS A 141 -9.16 8.64 11.10
CA LYS A 141 -9.77 7.50 10.44
C LYS A 141 -8.75 6.36 10.31
N CYS A 142 -9.17 5.16 10.75
CA CYS A 142 -8.34 3.97 10.67
C CYS A 142 -9.03 2.87 9.87
N ILE A 143 -8.23 2.10 9.11
CA ILE A 143 -8.65 0.91 8.39
C ILE A 143 -7.79 -0.25 8.86
N THR A 144 -8.40 -1.35 9.27
CA THR A 144 -7.69 -2.56 9.69
C THR A 144 -7.64 -3.60 8.57
N TYR A 145 -6.59 -4.42 8.57
CA TYR A 145 -6.47 -5.53 7.62
C TYR A 145 -7.32 -6.72 8.04
N PRO A 146 -7.80 -7.55 7.09
CA PRO A 146 -8.82 -8.58 7.34
C PRO A 146 -8.48 -9.57 8.45
N PHE A 147 -7.21 -9.92 8.59
CA PHE A 147 -6.77 -10.96 9.55
C PHE A 147 -6.26 -10.39 10.89
N TYR A 148 -6.34 -9.07 11.06
CA TYR A 148 -5.80 -8.35 12.22
C TYR A 148 -6.81 -7.35 12.75
N SER A 149 -8.07 -7.80 12.91
CA SER A 149 -9.21 -6.96 13.24
C SER A 149 -8.99 -6.17 14.54
N GLN A 150 -9.07 -4.88 14.41
CA GLN A 150 -9.23 -3.92 15.50
C GLN A 150 -10.63 -3.32 15.36
N ASN A 151 -11.10 -2.55 16.32
CA ASN A 151 -12.42 -1.89 16.22
C ASN A 151 -12.42 -0.72 15.22
N TYR A 152 -11.94 -0.95 14.00
CA TYR A 152 -11.91 -0.01 12.90
C TYR A 152 -12.62 -0.57 11.67
N LEU A 153 -12.76 0.23 10.63
CA LEU A 153 -13.24 -0.24 9.32
C LEU A 153 -12.33 -1.35 8.80
N ILE A 154 -12.90 -2.42 8.30
CA ILE A 154 -12.13 -3.54 7.74
C ILE A 154 -11.86 -3.27 6.26
N TRP A 155 -10.65 -3.60 5.79
CA TRP A 155 -10.23 -3.47 4.40
C TRP A 155 -11.26 -3.99 3.40
N ASP A 156 -11.75 -5.23 3.62
CA ASP A 156 -12.70 -5.88 2.73
C ASP A 156 -14.03 -5.12 2.64
N ASP A 157 -14.52 -4.57 3.75
CA ASP A 157 -15.74 -3.75 3.77
C ASP A 157 -15.54 -2.44 3.01
N CYS A 158 -14.34 -1.85 3.09
CA CYS A 158 -14.02 -0.63 2.36
C CYS A 158 -14.04 -0.82 0.83
N ILE A 159 -13.70 -2.01 0.33
CA ILE A 159 -13.57 -2.28 -1.11
C ILE A 159 -14.71 -3.09 -1.71
N LYS A 160 -15.64 -3.60 -0.88
CA LYS A 160 -16.69 -4.56 -1.27
C LYS A 160 -17.51 -4.09 -2.47
N ASP A 161 -18.00 -2.86 -2.42
CA ASP A 161 -18.90 -2.29 -3.43
C ASP A 161 -18.21 -1.20 -4.28
N VAL A 162 -16.88 -1.13 -4.23
CA VAL A 162 -16.09 -0.12 -4.92
C VAL A 162 -15.60 -0.62 -6.26
N GLN A 163 -15.82 0.16 -7.31
CA GLN A 163 -15.27 -0.14 -8.63
C GLN A 163 -13.77 0.20 -8.66
N PRO A 164 -12.95 -0.65 -9.27
CA PRO A 164 -11.53 -0.35 -9.45
C PRO A 164 -11.34 0.96 -10.22
N ILE A 165 -10.44 1.80 -9.76
CA ILE A 165 -10.07 3.01 -10.51
C ILE A 165 -9.48 2.59 -11.85
N GLN A 166 -9.90 3.28 -12.91
CA GLN A 166 -9.24 3.17 -14.21
C GLN A 166 -7.98 4.02 -14.18
N ASP A 167 -6.84 3.39 -14.21
CA ASP A 167 -5.56 4.07 -14.23
C ASP A 167 -5.17 4.39 -15.67
N ASN A 168 -5.00 5.67 -15.94
CA ASN A 168 -4.48 6.19 -17.19
C ASN A 168 -2.93 6.21 -17.21
N ILE A 169 -2.26 5.29 -16.54
CA ILE A 169 -0.81 5.20 -16.67
C ILE A 169 -0.55 4.74 -18.10
N LYS A 170 -0.26 5.73 -18.96
CA LYS A 170 0.15 5.45 -20.33
C LYS A 170 1.36 4.54 -20.28
N ARG A 171 1.19 3.34 -20.80
CA ARG A 171 2.29 2.42 -21.09
C ARG A 171 3.18 3.12 -22.11
N SER A 172 4.25 3.76 -21.65
CA SER A 172 5.24 4.39 -22.53
C SER A 172 6.30 3.39 -22.94
#